data_6277350c8b4a176ed9479aad10ad48ae
#
_entry.id   6277350c8b4a176ed9479aad10ad48ae
#
_cell.length_a   1.000
_cell.length_b   1.000
_cell.length_c   1.000
_cell.angle_alpha   90.00
_cell.angle_beta   90.00
_cell.angle_gamma   90.00
#
_symmetry.space_group_name_H-M   'P 1'
#
loop_
_entity.id
_entity.type
_entity.pdbx_description
1 polymer ?
#
loop_
_entity_poly.entity_id
_entity_poly.type
_entity_poly.pdbx_seq_one_letter_code
_entity_poly.pdbx_strand_id
1 'polypeptide(L)'
;MLIFTLMKQKKQIIIFTDLDGSLLNKDTFEFNEIEDYFRELISKGIKIIPNSSKTEAELLDFNEQNNLDLSFIAENGSSIHRLNKIHQNLPDKIILSRTINEIRNIYEENTSLDFKNKITHILELEREKQQKILGLPLDKIKLAIKRDHSIPIKFNGTESEKNEFTKILKNSGLTIQSGGRIMNVCDNVNKSKAMSKALQLIRKQLDDEIITIGVGDNENDIEMIKQTDYPCLVKNENFDSSLINIDNLIKSDEPSPKGWSDVIKTALQKI
;
A
#
# COMPACT_ATOMS: atom_id res chain seq x y z
N MET A 1 5.74 -49.71 15.51
CA MET A 1 5.27 -49.18 14.19
C MET A 1 4.67 -47.83 14.48
N LEU A 2 5.45 -46.76 14.38
CA LEU A 2 4.98 -45.39 14.57
C LEU A 2 4.20 -44.97 13.31
N ILE A 3 2.90 -44.82 13.47
CA ILE A 3 2.05 -44.24 12.45
C ILE A 3 2.28 -42.71 12.53
N PHE A 4 3.18 -42.17 11.71
CA PHE A 4 3.22 -40.75 11.43
C PHE A 4 1.96 -40.41 10.62
N THR A 5 0.90 -40.01 11.31
CA THR A 5 -0.22 -39.31 10.66
C THR A 5 0.36 -38.02 10.14
N LEU A 6 0.57 -37.93 8.81
CA LEU A 6 0.85 -36.68 8.12
C LEU A 6 -0.34 -35.77 8.38
N MET A 7 -0.26 -34.94 9.41
CA MET A 7 -1.19 -33.84 9.59
C MET A 7 -1.07 -32.97 8.35
N LYS A 8 -2.11 -32.93 7.53
CA LYS A 8 -2.20 -32.05 6.37
C LYS A 8 -2.02 -30.62 6.91
N GLN A 9 -0.91 -29.99 6.59
CA GLN A 9 -0.60 -28.65 7.05
C GLN A 9 -1.76 -27.73 6.64
N LYS A 10 -2.32 -26.97 7.58
CA LYS A 10 -3.44 -26.09 7.31
C LYS A 10 -2.93 -24.94 6.43
N LYS A 11 -3.68 -24.58 5.41
CA LYS A 11 -3.35 -23.45 4.55
C LYS A 11 -3.93 -22.16 5.13
N GLN A 12 -3.08 -21.15 5.31
CA GLN A 12 -3.49 -19.80 5.68
C GLN A 12 -3.32 -18.87 4.47
N ILE A 13 -4.41 -18.32 3.99
CA ILE A 13 -4.39 -17.35 2.87
C ILE A 13 -4.25 -15.94 3.44
N ILE A 14 -3.30 -15.18 2.88
CA ILE A 14 -3.07 -13.77 3.21
C ILE A 14 -3.15 -12.95 1.91
N ILE A 15 -4.04 -11.97 1.88
CA ILE A 15 -4.20 -11.03 0.78
C ILE A 15 -3.52 -9.72 1.17
N PHE A 16 -2.48 -9.33 0.45
CA PHE A 16 -1.94 -7.97 0.50
C PHE A 16 -2.58 -7.15 -0.61
N THR A 17 -3.21 -6.05 -0.27
CA THR A 17 -3.96 -5.26 -1.25
C THR A 17 -3.65 -3.78 -1.14
N ASP A 18 -3.42 -3.11 -2.26
CA ASP A 18 -3.60 -1.67 -2.29
C ASP A 18 -5.07 -1.31 -2.06
N LEU A 19 -5.33 -0.04 -1.73
CA LEU A 19 -6.68 0.46 -1.47
C LEU A 19 -7.21 1.26 -2.66
N ASP A 20 -6.66 2.45 -2.93
CA ASP A 20 -7.24 3.40 -3.87
C ASP A 20 -7.04 2.98 -5.33
N GLY A 21 -8.11 2.58 -6.01
CA GLY A 21 -8.03 2.04 -7.37
C GLY A 21 -7.88 0.51 -7.41
N SER A 22 -7.63 -0.13 -6.26
CA SER A 22 -7.58 -1.59 -6.13
C SER A 22 -8.81 -2.12 -5.40
N LEU A 23 -8.85 -2.05 -4.07
CA LEU A 23 -10.01 -2.44 -3.26
C LEU A 23 -11.11 -1.37 -3.33
N LEU A 24 -10.74 -0.09 -3.22
CA LEU A 24 -11.66 1.03 -3.20
C LEU A 24 -11.82 1.63 -4.59
N ASN A 25 -13.02 2.06 -4.91
CA ASN A 25 -13.27 2.88 -6.08
C ASN A 25 -12.38 4.13 -6.03
N LYS A 26 -11.76 4.47 -7.15
CA LYS A 26 -10.77 5.54 -7.24
C LYS A 26 -11.33 6.95 -6.98
N ASP A 27 -12.62 7.14 -7.23
CA ASP A 27 -13.28 8.45 -7.15
C ASP A 27 -14.12 8.60 -5.89
N THR A 28 -14.84 7.53 -5.48
CA THR A 28 -15.72 7.55 -4.30
C THR A 28 -15.04 7.07 -3.03
N PHE A 29 -13.91 6.34 -3.14
CA PHE A 29 -13.20 5.71 -2.03
C PHE A 29 -14.04 4.66 -1.26
N GLU A 30 -15.05 4.09 -1.93
CA GLU A 30 -15.95 3.09 -1.38
C GLU A 30 -15.73 1.72 -2.02
N PHE A 31 -16.19 0.66 -1.34
CA PHE A 31 -16.20 -0.72 -1.85
C PHE A 31 -17.53 -1.43 -1.61
N ASN A 32 -18.61 -0.66 -1.41
CA ASN A 32 -19.95 -1.16 -1.04
C ASN A 32 -20.44 -2.27 -1.97
N GLU A 33 -20.10 -2.19 -3.27
CA GLU A 33 -20.48 -3.17 -4.29
C GLU A 33 -19.99 -4.59 -3.99
N ILE A 34 -18.84 -4.71 -3.29
CA ILE A 34 -18.21 -5.99 -2.98
C ILE A 34 -18.09 -6.25 -1.47
N GLU A 35 -18.72 -5.42 -0.63
CA GLU A 35 -18.59 -5.49 0.81
C GLU A 35 -18.97 -6.86 1.38
N ASP A 36 -20.07 -7.43 0.94
CA ASP A 36 -20.52 -8.75 1.38
C ASP A 36 -19.48 -9.83 1.06
N TYR A 37 -18.90 -9.79 -0.14
CA TYR A 37 -17.86 -10.73 -0.53
C TYR A 37 -16.56 -10.51 0.28
N PHE A 38 -16.18 -9.26 0.53
CA PHE A 38 -15.03 -8.94 1.37
C PHE A 38 -15.21 -9.49 2.80
N ARG A 39 -16.39 -9.32 3.39
CA ARG A 39 -16.73 -9.85 4.71
C ARG A 39 -16.77 -11.39 4.73
N GLU A 40 -17.27 -12.00 3.66
CA GLU A 40 -17.24 -13.45 3.48
C GLU A 40 -15.81 -13.99 3.53
N LEU A 41 -14.85 -13.37 2.85
CA LEU A 41 -13.44 -13.77 2.89
C LEU A 41 -12.88 -13.74 4.32
N ILE A 42 -13.14 -12.67 5.06
CA ILE A 42 -12.72 -12.54 6.46
C ILE A 42 -13.36 -13.63 7.33
N SER A 43 -14.65 -13.92 7.14
CA SER A 43 -15.37 -14.96 7.89
C SER A 43 -14.82 -16.36 7.65
N LYS A 44 -14.26 -16.60 6.47
CA LYS A 44 -13.54 -17.84 6.11
C LYS A 44 -12.11 -17.91 6.67
N GLY A 45 -11.69 -16.91 7.44
CA GLY A 45 -10.37 -16.85 8.07
C GLY A 45 -9.25 -16.33 7.17
N ILE A 46 -9.56 -15.86 5.98
CA ILE A 46 -8.60 -15.21 5.08
C ILE A 46 -8.15 -13.90 5.73
N LYS A 47 -6.85 -13.68 5.81
CA LYS A 47 -6.29 -12.43 6.35
C LYS A 47 -6.12 -11.43 5.21
N ILE A 48 -6.68 -10.23 5.37
CA ILE A 48 -6.54 -9.13 4.41
C ILE A 48 -5.71 -8.05 5.07
N ILE A 49 -4.62 -7.65 4.40
CA ILE A 49 -3.67 -6.65 4.88
C ILE A 49 -3.59 -5.53 3.84
N PRO A 50 -4.30 -4.40 4.05
CA PRO A 50 -4.07 -3.20 3.27
C PRO A 50 -2.61 -2.78 3.28
N ASN A 51 -2.07 -2.44 2.10
CA ASN A 51 -0.70 -1.97 1.91
C ASN A 51 -0.75 -0.74 1.02
N SER A 52 -0.85 0.44 1.64
CA SER A 52 -1.30 1.65 0.97
C SER A 52 -0.35 2.83 1.14
N SER A 53 -0.49 3.83 0.27
CA SER A 53 0.13 5.15 0.43
C SER A 53 -0.53 6.00 1.52
N LYS A 54 -1.67 5.56 2.05
CA LYS A 54 -2.40 6.24 3.14
C LYS A 54 -1.59 6.25 4.44
N THR A 55 -1.88 7.24 5.27
CA THR A 55 -1.31 7.38 6.62
C THR A 55 -1.89 6.33 7.58
N GLU A 56 -1.21 6.10 8.71
CA GLU A 56 -1.76 5.30 9.82
C GLU A 56 -3.15 5.80 10.22
N ALA A 57 -3.34 7.13 10.32
CA ALA A 57 -4.61 7.73 10.72
C ALA A 57 -5.74 7.43 9.73
N GLU A 58 -5.46 7.44 8.42
CA GLU A 58 -6.45 7.07 7.39
C GLU A 58 -6.81 5.59 7.46
N LEU A 59 -5.84 4.71 7.72
CA LEU A 59 -6.07 3.27 7.78
C LEU A 59 -6.79 2.83 9.07
N LEU A 60 -6.55 3.52 10.18
CA LEU A 60 -7.34 3.35 11.41
C LEU A 60 -8.78 3.81 11.22
N ASP A 61 -8.99 4.96 10.59
CA ASP A 61 -10.32 5.48 10.26
C ASP A 61 -11.06 4.54 9.27
N PHE A 62 -10.35 3.98 8.28
CA PHE A 62 -10.91 2.95 7.39
C PHE A 62 -11.40 1.72 8.16
N ASN A 63 -10.60 1.22 9.10
CA ASN A 63 -11.00 0.11 9.95
C ASN A 63 -12.24 0.46 10.80
N GLU A 64 -12.24 1.62 11.43
CA GLU A 64 -13.33 2.07 12.32
C GLU A 64 -14.64 2.25 11.55
N GLN A 65 -14.62 2.98 10.45
CA GLN A 65 -15.82 3.27 9.67
C GLN A 65 -16.47 2.03 9.06
N ASN A 66 -15.67 1.00 8.77
CA ASN A 66 -16.16 -0.25 8.20
C ASN A 66 -16.31 -1.37 9.22
N ASN A 67 -16.19 -1.10 10.53
CA ASN A 67 -16.20 -2.13 11.59
C ASN A 67 -15.24 -3.29 11.29
N LEU A 68 -14.01 -2.97 10.88
CA LEU A 68 -12.95 -3.90 10.56
C LEU A 68 -11.84 -3.86 11.63
N ASP A 69 -11.09 -4.98 11.76
CA ASP A 69 -9.97 -5.09 12.69
C ASP A 69 -8.72 -5.59 11.95
N LEU A 70 -8.39 -4.96 10.83
CA LEU A 70 -7.32 -5.39 9.94
C LEU A 70 -5.95 -4.91 10.44
N SER A 71 -4.94 -5.78 10.25
CA SER A 71 -3.54 -5.35 10.18
C SER A 71 -3.33 -4.55 8.89
N PHE A 72 -2.38 -3.62 8.84
CA PHE A 72 -2.12 -2.83 7.63
C PHE A 72 -0.67 -2.34 7.53
N ILE A 73 -0.28 -1.92 6.35
CA ILE A 73 0.99 -1.29 6.02
C ILE A 73 0.69 0.13 5.51
N ALA A 74 1.30 1.12 6.17
CA ALA A 74 1.04 2.53 5.91
C ALA A 74 2.20 3.22 5.18
N GLU A 75 1.90 4.38 4.57
CA GLU A 75 2.84 5.26 3.88
C GLU A 75 3.80 4.51 2.95
N ASN A 76 3.22 3.68 2.05
CA ASN A 76 3.95 2.90 1.04
C ASN A 76 5.05 1.98 1.63
N GLY A 77 4.83 1.42 2.81
CA GLY A 77 5.76 0.50 3.43
C GLY A 77 6.64 1.12 4.51
N SER A 78 6.35 2.33 4.94
CA SER A 78 7.10 2.99 6.01
C SER A 78 6.85 2.40 7.39
N SER A 79 5.67 1.84 7.62
CA SER A 79 5.31 1.21 8.89
C SER A 79 4.29 0.10 8.71
N ILE A 80 4.35 -0.90 9.61
CA ILE A 80 3.44 -2.04 9.66
C ILE A 80 2.71 -1.96 11.00
N HIS A 81 1.40 -2.16 10.98
CA HIS A 81 0.55 -1.98 12.15
C HIS A 81 -0.34 -3.19 12.40
N ARG A 82 -0.60 -3.44 13.70
CA ARG A 82 -1.61 -4.37 14.19
C ARG A 82 -1.40 -5.82 13.75
N LEU A 83 -0.15 -6.28 13.53
CA LEU A 83 0.11 -7.69 13.23
C LEU A 83 -0.35 -8.63 14.36
N ASN A 84 -0.46 -8.13 15.60
CA ASN A 84 -1.06 -8.85 16.73
C ASN A 84 -2.52 -9.29 16.48
N LYS A 85 -3.21 -8.73 15.47
CA LYS A 85 -4.55 -9.19 15.01
C LYS A 85 -4.48 -10.45 14.14
N ILE A 86 -3.31 -10.78 13.62
CA ILE A 86 -3.06 -12.05 12.94
C ILE A 86 -2.69 -13.12 13.94
N HIS A 87 -1.75 -12.81 14.85
CA HIS A 87 -1.32 -13.69 15.92
C HIS A 87 -0.83 -12.87 17.13
N GLN A 88 -1.28 -13.20 18.34
CA GLN A 88 -1.05 -12.43 19.58
C GLN A 88 0.42 -12.13 19.90
N ASN A 89 1.34 -13.00 19.48
CA ASN A 89 2.79 -12.84 19.71
C ASN A 89 3.47 -11.92 18.67
N LEU A 90 2.73 -11.43 17.68
CA LEU A 90 3.27 -10.48 16.72
C LEU A 90 3.19 -9.04 17.26
N PRO A 91 4.13 -8.17 16.89
CA PRO A 91 4.13 -6.79 17.35
C PRO A 91 2.92 -6.01 16.82
N ASP A 92 2.47 -5.04 17.60
CA ASP A 92 1.41 -4.13 17.18
C ASP A 92 1.90 -3.12 16.16
N LYS A 93 3.12 -2.60 16.30
CA LYS A 93 3.70 -1.60 15.40
C LYS A 93 5.17 -1.90 15.08
N ILE A 94 5.55 -1.73 13.81
CA ILE A 94 6.94 -1.82 13.33
C ILE A 94 7.21 -0.63 12.43
N ILE A 95 8.25 0.13 12.74
CA ILE A 95 8.71 1.24 11.92
C ILE A 95 9.86 0.76 11.04
N LEU A 96 9.78 1.04 9.73
CA LEU A 96 10.76 0.65 8.73
C LEU A 96 11.49 1.84 8.10
N SER A 97 11.03 3.05 8.40
CA SER A 97 11.49 4.31 7.82
C SER A 97 11.94 5.27 8.90
N ARG A 98 12.75 6.25 8.52
CA ARG A 98 13.02 7.45 9.32
C ARG A 98 11.74 8.24 9.56
N THR A 99 11.76 9.09 10.58
CA THR A 99 10.69 10.04 10.86
C THR A 99 10.61 11.13 9.78
N ILE A 100 9.46 11.77 9.64
CA ILE A 100 9.27 12.89 8.70
C ILE A 100 10.28 14.03 8.96
N ASN A 101 10.66 14.28 10.22
CA ASN A 101 11.62 15.32 10.54
C ASN A 101 13.03 14.96 10.07
N GLU A 102 13.46 13.70 10.23
CA GLU A 102 14.76 13.24 9.72
C GLU A 102 14.78 13.27 8.19
N ILE A 103 13.68 12.86 7.53
CA ILE A 103 13.54 12.94 6.08
C ILE A 103 13.59 14.40 5.62
N ARG A 104 12.93 15.30 6.33
CA ARG A 104 12.92 16.74 6.03
C ARG A 104 14.32 17.35 6.11
N ASN A 105 15.08 17.01 7.14
CA ASN A 105 16.45 17.51 7.29
C ASN A 105 17.33 17.08 6.10
N ILE A 106 17.29 15.81 5.72
CA ILE A 106 18.05 15.31 4.56
C ILE A 106 17.58 15.98 3.26
N TYR A 107 16.26 16.15 3.07
CA TYR A 107 15.69 16.86 1.94
C TYR A 107 16.19 18.30 1.86
N GLU A 108 16.14 19.05 2.97
CA GLU A 108 16.56 20.45 3.05
C GLU A 108 18.05 20.64 2.75
N GLU A 109 18.90 19.74 3.24
CA GLU A 109 20.34 19.77 3.03
C GLU A 109 20.75 19.45 1.58
N ASN A 110 19.99 18.60 0.88
CA ASN A 110 20.35 18.08 -0.43
C ASN A 110 19.55 18.69 -1.60
N THR A 111 18.57 19.56 -1.32
CA THR A 111 17.74 20.19 -2.35
C THR A 111 18.16 21.63 -2.56
N SER A 112 18.59 21.97 -3.77
CA SER A 112 18.97 23.34 -4.14
C SER A 112 17.75 24.28 -4.12
N LEU A 113 18.02 25.59 -3.97
CA LEU A 113 16.97 26.61 -3.99
C LEU A 113 16.16 26.59 -5.31
N ASP A 114 16.80 26.27 -6.43
CA ASP A 114 16.13 26.15 -7.73
C ASP A 114 15.08 25.04 -7.74
N PHE A 115 15.40 23.88 -7.19
CA PHE A 115 14.41 22.81 -7.04
C PHE A 115 13.34 23.13 -5.99
N LYS A 116 13.70 23.75 -4.87
CA LYS A 116 12.73 24.17 -3.83
C LYS A 116 11.66 25.10 -4.42
N ASN A 117 12.05 26.01 -5.29
CA ASN A 117 11.10 26.93 -5.98
C ASN A 117 10.14 26.21 -6.95
N LYS A 118 10.45 24.98 -7.37
CA LYS A 118 9.60 24.15 -8.24
C LYS A 118 8.72 23.18 -7.45
N ILE A 119 8.78 23.21 -6.13
CA ILE A 119 8.09 22.27 -5.26
C ILE A 119 7.04 22.99 -4.42
N THR A 120 5.83 22.43 -4.42
CA THR A 120 4.76 22.84 -3.51
C THR A 120 4.66 21.80 -2.39
N HIS A 121 4.94 22.19 -1.16
CA HIS A 121 4.79 21.35 0.03
C HIS A 121 3.34 21.31 0.46
N ILE A 122 2.70 20.14 0.32
CA ILE A 122 1.27 19.99 0.56
C ILE A 122 0.89 20.26 2.03
N LEU A 123 1.76 19.87 2.97
CA LEU A 123 1.51 20.04 4.41
C LEU A 123 1.49 21.51 4.85
N GLU A 124 2.09 22.40 4.06
CA GLU A 124 2.22 23.83 4.36
C GLU A 124 1.10 24.69 3.75
N LEU A 125 0.24 24.06 2.97
CA LEU A 125 -0.88 24.75 2.32
C LEU A 125 -2.09 24.88 3.24
N GLU A 126 -2.89 25.94 2.98
CA GLU A 126 -4.24 26.06 3.54
C GLU A 126 -5.13 24.88 3.11
N ARG A 127 -6.09 24.51 3.97
CA ARG A 127 -6.94 23.31 3.79
C ARG A 127 -7.68 23.26 2.45
N GLU A 128 -8.18 24.39 1.97
CA GLU A 128 -8.90 24.47 0.69
C GLU A 128 -7.97 24.13 -0.48
N LYS A 129 -6.69 24.53 -0.40
CA LYS A 129 -5.68 24.20 -1.41
C LYS A 129 -5.28 22.73 -1.31
N GLN A 130 -5.14 22.20 -0.09
CA GLN A 130 -4.90 20.78 0.14
C GLN A 130 -6.05 19.96 -0.45
N GLN A 131 -7.31 20.33 -0.19
CA GLN A 131 -8.48 19.66 -0.72
C GLN A 131 -8.46 19.63 -2.26
N LYS A 132 -8.20 20.77 -2.88
CA LYS A 132 -8.17 20.86 -4.35
C LYS A 132 -7.08 19.96 -4.98
N ILE A 133 -5.94 19.81 -4.31
CA ILE A 133 -4.83 19.00 -4.84
C ILE A 133 -5.07 17.52 -4.53
N LEU A 134 -5.47 17.18 -3.31
CA LEU A 134 -5.65 15.80 -2.87
C LEU A 134 -6.98 15.21 -3.38
N GLY A 135 -7.98 16.05 -3.66
CA GLY A 135 -9.30 15.64 -4.10
C GLY A 135 -10.09 14.87 -3.03
N LEU A 136 -9.78 15.09 -1.74
CA LEU A 136 -10.40 14.44 -0.61
C LEU A 136 -11.43 15.37 0.06
N PRO A 137 -12.47 14.83 0.71
CA PRO A 137 -13.33 15.60 1.60
C PRO A 137 -12.53 16.25 2.74
N LEU A 138 -13.00 17.39 3.25
CA LEU A 138 -12.27 18.19 4.26
C LEU A 138 -11.99 17.45 5.57
N ASP A 139 -12.89 16.57 5.99
CA ASP A 139 -12.70 15.72 7.16
C ASP A 139 -11.59 14.69 6.95
N LYS A 140 -11.47 14.14 5.74
CA LYS A 140 -10.41 13.17 5.37
C LYS A 140 -9.04 13.81 5.21
N ILE A 141 -8.97 15.09 4.82
CA ILE A 141 -7.70 15.82 4.72
C ILE A 141 -6.95 15.83 6.05
N LYS A 142 -7.66 16.00 7.18
CA LYS A 142 -7.04 15.96 8.50
C LYS A 142 -6.28 14.68 8.79
N LEU A 143 -6.71 13.57 8.21
CA LEU A 143 -6.07 12.27 8.34
C LEU A 143 -4.92 12.12 7.36
N ALA A 144 -5.13 12.50 6.09
CA ALA A 144 -4.15 12.38 5.03
C ALA A 144 -2.88 13.23 5.21
N ILE A 145 -2.97 14.32 5.98
CA ILE A 145 -1.82 15.17 6.32
C ILE A 145 -1.08 14.74 7.60
N LYS A 146 -1.60 13.77 8.37
CA LYS A 146 -0.93 13.20 9.54
C LYS A 146 0.15 12.20 9.12
N ARG A 147 1.17 12.70 8.44
CA ARG A 147 2.26 11.88 7.93
C ARG A 147 3.40 11.81 8.94
N ASP A 148 3.84 10.59 9.22
CA ASP A 148 4.95 10.31 10.13
C ASP A 148 6.26 10.02 9.39
N HIS A 149 6.18 9.60 8.12
CA HIS A 149 7.29 8.99 7.39
C HIS A 149 7.44 9.47 5.94
N SER A 150 6.69 10.49 5.52
CA SER A 150 6.77 11.00 4.15
C SER A 150 6.38 12.48 4.05
N ILE A 151 6.95 13.17 3.05
CA ILE A 151 6.64 14.56 2.73
C ILE A 151 5.87 14.57 1.41
N PRO A 152 4.56 14.87 1.42
CA PRO A 152 3.77 14.97 0.21
C PRO A 152 4.09 16.29 -0.50
N ILE A 153 4.45 16.20 -1.76
CA ILE A 153 4.81 17.33 -2.62
C ILE A 153 4.10 17.30 -3.95
N LYS A 154 3.94 18.46 -4.57
CA LYS A 154 3.65 18.61 -5.99
C LYS A 154 4.87 19.22 -6.67
N PHE A 155 5.40 18.55 -7.68
CA PHE A 155 6.49 19.06 -8.49
C PHE A 155 5.94 19.83 -9.68
N ASN A 156 6.43 21.06 -9.91
CA ASN A 156 5.95 21.98 -10.93
C ASN A 156 6.99 22.23 -12.04
N GLY A 157 8.04 21.42 -12.11
CA GLY A 157 9.06 21.47 -13.16
C GLY A 157 8.75 20.52 -14.32
N THR A 158 9.68 20.45 -15.28
CA THR A 158 9.63 19.52 -16.41
C THR A 158 9.92 18.09 -15.98
N GLU A 159 9.61 17.10 -16.81
CA GLU A 159 9.92 15.69 -16.53
C GLU A 159 11.43 15.42 -16.43
N SER A 160 12.24 16.15 -17.21
CA SER A 160 13.71 16.07 -17.11
C SER A 160 14.20 16.53 -15.73
N GLU A 161 13.68 17.65 -15.24
CA GLU A 161 14.01 18.20 -13.90
C GLU A 161 13.52 17.31 -12.79
N LYS A 162 12.36 16.69 -12.94
CA LYS A 162 11.83 15.70 -11.99
C LYS A 162 12.76 14.48 -11.91
N ASN A 163 13.25 14.00 -13.03
CA ASN A 163 14.20 12.89 -13.10
C ASN A 163 15.54 13.24 -12.44
N GLU A 164 16.03 14.45 -12.65
CA GLU A 164 17.24 14.96 -11.99
C GLU A 164 17.04 15.06 -10.48
N PHE A 165 15.94 15.67 -10.04
CA PHE A 165 15.58 15.79 -8.63
C PHE A 165 15.48 14.41 -7.97
N THR A 166 14.85 13.44 -8.63
CA THR A 166 14.76 12.06 -8.15
C THR A 166 16.15 11.43 -7.94
N LYS A 167 17.11 11.68 -8.85
CA LYS A 167 18.50 11.20 -8.71
C LYS A 167 19.21 11.86 -7.52
N ILE A 168 19.01 13.15 -7.31
CA ILE A 168 19.60 13.88 -6.18
C ILE A 168 19.12 13.27 -4.86
N LEU A 169 17.82 13.09 -4.71
CA LEU A 169 17.24 12.49 -3.50
C LEU A 169 17.68 11.04 -3.30
N LYS A 170 17.78 10.26 -4.38
CA LYS A 170 18.27 8.88 -4.30
C LYS A 170 19.73 8.82 -3.80
N ASN A 171 20.58 9.74 -4.23
CA ASN A 171 21.97 9.81 -3.77
C ASN A 171 22.07 10.22 -2.29
N SER A 172 21.10 10.94 -1.75
CA SER A 172 21.01 11.28 -0.32
C SER A 172 20.30 10.21 0.54
N GLY A 173 19.93 9.09 -0.07
CA GLY A 173 19.25 7.97 0.62
C GLY A 173 17.75 8.17 0.82
N LEU A 174 17.15 9.10 0.08
CA LEU A 174 15.70 9.28 -0.02
C LEU A 174 15.18 8.73 -1.35
N THR A 175 13.89 8.59 -1.46
CA THR A 175 13.22 8.21 -2.71
C THR A 175 11.98 9.05 -2.93
N ILE A 176 11.52 9.08 -4.17
CA ILE A 176 10.22 9.67 -4.53
C ILE A 176 9.30 8.53 -4.95
N GLN A 177 8.15 8.47 -4.31
CA GLN A 177 7.09 7.56 -4.69
C GLN A 177 5.94 8.37 -5.27
N SER A 178 5.57 8.07 -6.51
CA SER A 178 4.45 8.72 -7.18
C SER A 178 3.16 8.05 -6.74
N GLY A 179 2.23 8.83 -6.22
CA GLY A 179 0.83 8.47 -6.06
C GLY A 179 0.02 9.08 -7.21
N GLY A 180 -1.27 8.75 -7.30
CA GLY A 180 -2.10 9.21 -8.41
C GLY A 180 -2.18 10.75 -8.59
N ARG A 181 -2.05 11.53 -7.52
CA ARG A 181 -2.22 13.00 -7.53
C ARG A 181 -1.01 13.79 -7.03
N ILE A 182 -0.19 13.18 -6.20
CA ILE A 182 0.98 13.80 -5.56
C ILE A 182 2.16 12.84 -5.56
N MET A 183 3.33 13.39 -5.27
CA MET A 183 4.55 12.64 -5.01
C MET A 183 4.85 12.67 -3.51
N ASN A 184 5.46 11.61 -2.99
CA ASN A 184 5.89 11.54 -1.60
C ASN A 184 7.42 11.37 -1.57
N VAL A 185 8.11 12.32 -0.94
CA VAL A 185 9.53 12.14 -0.58
C VAL A 185 9.56 11.31 0.69
N CYS A 186 10.24 10.19 0.66
CA CYS A 186 10.30 9.25 1.77
C CYS A 186 11.64 8.51 1.81
N ASP A 187 11.79 7.65 2.78
CA ASP A 187 12.94 6.75 2.88
C ASP A 187 12.91 5.69 1.77
N ASN A 188 14.02 4.97 1.59
CA ASN A 188 14.10 3.85 0.63
C ASN A 188 13.33 2.62 1.13
N VAL A 189 12.04 2.80 1.33
CA VAL A 189 11.05 1.77 1.66
C VAL A 189 10.05 1.64 0.51
N ASN A 190 9.37 0.52 0.41
CA ASN A 190 8.28 0.31 -0.53
C ASN A 190 7.31 -0.77 -0.03
N LYS A 191 6.18 -0.90 -0.68
CA LYS A 191 5.13 -1.87 -0.35
C LYS A 191 5.66 -3.31 -0.30
N SER A 192 6.55 -3.68 -1.21
CA SER A 192 7.13 -5.02 -1.34
C SER A 192 8.03 -5.36 -0.14
N LYS A 193 8.95 -4.45 0.24
CA LYS A 193 9.84 -4.65 1.40
C LYS A 193 9.06 -4.81 2.70
N ALA A 194 8.04 -3.98 2.90
CA ALA A 194 7.20 -4.05 4.09
C ALA A 194 6.36 -5.32 4.14
N MET A 195 5.77 -5.74 3.01
CA MET A 195 5.09 -7.04 2.87
C MET A 195 6.02 -8.18 3.23
N SER A 196 7.22 -8.21 2.66
CA SER A 196 8.21 -9.27 2.93
C SER A 196 8.59 -9.32 4.41
N LYS A 197 8.72 -8.14 5.07
CA LYS A 197 8.98 -8.07 6.52
C LYS A 197 7.80 -8.60 7.33
N ALA A 198 6.57 -8.24 6.99
CA ALA A 198 5.37 -8.76 7.64
C ALA A 198 5.29 -10.29 7.49
N LEU A 199 5.44 -10.81 6.27
CA LEU A 199 5.44 -12.26 6.00
C LEU A 199 6.52 -13.01 6.76
N GLN A 200 7.74 -12.47 6.83
CA GLN A 200 8.83 -13.05 7.59
C GLN A 200 8.44 -13.27 9.06
N LEU A 201 7.76 -12.30 9.67
CA LEU A 201 7.34 -12.37 11.06
C LEU A 201 6.16 -13.32 11.23
N ILE A 202 5.18 -13.28 10.34
CA ILE A 202 4.00 -14.14 10.37
C ILE A 202 4.43 -15.62 10.23
N ARG A 203 5.29 -15.94 9.27
CA ARG A 203 5.81 -17.31 9.06
C ARG A 203 6.58 -17.88 10.25
N LYS A 204 7.12 -17.04 11.12
CA LYS A 204 7.79 -17.48 12.36
C LYS A 204 6.82 -17.86 13.48
N GLN A 205 5.57 -17.43 13.39
CA GLN A 205 4.54 -17.64 14.42
C GLN A 205 3.47 -18.64 14.01
N LEU A 206 3.28 -18.85 12.72
CA LEU A 206 2.29 -19.79 12.19
C LEU A 206 3.00 -21.01 11.61
N ASP A 207 2.58 -22.20 12.04
CA ASP A 207 3.04 -23.48 11.47
C ASP A 207 2.30 -23.83 10.18
N ASP A 208 1.36 -22.98 9.76
CA ASP A 208 0.53 -23.17 8.56
C ASP A 208 1.34 -22.92 7.28
N GLU A 209 0.96 -23.59 6.19
CA GLU A 209 1.40 -23.22 4.85
C GLU A 209 0.77 -21.88 4.48
N ILE A 210 1.59 -20.83 4.32
CA ILE A 210 1.09 -19.50 3.97
C ILE A 210 1.06 -19.31 2.45
N ILE A 211 -0.13 -19.07 1.93
CA ILE A 211 -0.39 -18.72 0.53
C ILE A 211 -0.70 -17.22 0.45
N THR A 212 -0.02 -16.53 -0.45
CA THR A 212 -0.12 -15.07 -0.60
C THR A 212 -0.80 -14.68 -1.89
N ILE A 213 -1.72 -13.70 -1.81
CA ILE A 213 -2.31 -13.03 -2.96
C ILE A 213 -1.92 -11.56 -2.87
N GLY A 214 -1.34 -11.00 -3.92
CA GLY A 214 -1.01 -9.57 -4.00
C GLY A 214 -1.92 -8.87 -4.97
N VAL A 215 -2.56 -7.77 -4.55
CA VAL A 215 -3.49 -7.01 -5.39
C VAL A 215 -3.07 -5.55 -5.46
N GLY A 216 -2.97 -5.02 -6.66
CA GLY A 216 -2.66 -3.62 -6.94
C GLY A 216 -3.21 -3.18 -8.29
N ASP A 217 -3.09 -1.91 -8.62
CA ASP A 217 -3.58 -1.34 -9.88
C ASP A 217 -2.55 -0.43 -10.59
N ASN A 218 -1.38 -0.17 -9.95
CA ASN A 218 -0.46 0.84 -10.43
C ASN A 218 1.00 0.41 -10.29
N GLU A 219 1.93 1.21 -10.82
CA GLU A 219 3.38 0.95 -10.86
C GLU A 219 3.97 0.66 -9.47
N ASN A 220 3.56 1.40 -8.43
CA ASN A 220 4.06 1.21 -7.07
C ASN A 220 3.65 -0.12 -6.41
N ASP A 221 2.72 -0.87 -7.03
CA ASP A 221 2.27 -2.17 -6.58
C ASP A 221 3.01 -3.33 -7.23
N ILE A 222 3.63 -3.10 -8.38
CA ILE A 222 4.19 -4.16 -9.23
C ILE A 222 5.19 -5.03 -8.49
N GLU A 223 6.12 -4.43 -7.74
CA GLU A 223 7.09 -5.19 -6.96
C GLU A 223 6.43 -6.02 -5.84
N MET A 224 5.34 -5.52 -5.25
CA MET A 224 4.58 -6.22 -4.21
C MET A 224 3.86 -7.43 -4.81
N ILE A 225 3.06 -7.23 -5.86
CA ILE A 225 2.26 -8.30 -6.45
C ILE A 225 3.15 -9.40 -7.05
N LYS A 226 4.29 -9.03 -7.66
CA LYS A 226 5.26 -9.97 -8.23
C LYS A 226 5.85 -10.96 -7.20
N GLN A 227 5.91 -10.59 -5.94
CA GLN A 227 6.47 -11.42 -4.87
C GLN A 227 5.45 -12.33 -4.20
N THR A 228 4.20 -12.33 -4.63
CA THR A 228 3.15 -13.19 -4.09
C THR A 228 2.96 -14.46 -4.93
N ASP A 229 2.37 -15.48 -4.33
CA ASP A 229 2.08 -16.75 -5.02
C ASP A 229 1.04 -16.55 -6.12
N TYR A 230 0.09 -15.61 -5.91
CA TYR A 230 -0.93 -15.23 -6.87
C TYR A 230 -0.91 -13.72 -7.11
N PRO A 231 -0.16 -13.27 -8.12
CA PRO A 231 -0.11 -11.87 -8.52
C PRO A 231 -1.42 -11.46 -9.21
N CYS A 232 -2.04 -10.37 -8.74
CA CYS A 232 -3.30 -9.85 -9.24
C CYS A 232 -3.20 -8.37 -9.57
N LEU A 233 -3.65 -7.97 -10.75
CA LEU A 233 -3.68 -6.59 -11.21
C LEU A 233 -5.11 -6.17 -11.55
N VAL A 234 -5.61 -5.17 -10.85
CA VAL A 234 -6.91 -4.54 -11.12
C VAL A 234 -6.75 -3.56 -12.27
N LYS A 235 -7.75 -3.54 -13.17
CA LYS A 235 -7.75 -2.62 -14.31
C LYS A 235 -7.72 -1.16 -13.85
N ASN A 236 -6.75 -0.42 -14.39
CA ASN A 236 -6.61 1.02 -14.21
C ASN A 236 -6.37 1.66 -15.58
N GLU A 237 -7.32 2.48 -16.05
CA GLU A 237 -7.25 3.12 -17.37
C GLU A 237 -6.07 4.10 -17.52
N ASN A 238 -5.52 4.57 -16.40
CA ASN A 238 -4.39 5.50 -16.41
C ASN A 238 -3.04 4.78 -16.26
N PHE A 239 -3.02 3.44 -16.27
CA PHE A 239 -1.80 2.65 -16.14
C PHE A 239 -1.65 1.66 -17.29
N ASP A 240 -0.61 1.82 -18.09
CA ASP A 240 -0.31 0.88 -19.17
C ASP A 240 0.31 -0.39 -18.62
N SER A 241 -0.50 -1.42 -18.48
CA SER A 241 -0.08 -2.73 -18.02
C SER A 241 0.45 -3.66 -19.14
N SER A 242 0.60 -3.16 -20.36
CA SER A 242 1.04 -3.97 -21.51
C SER A 242 2.51 -4.43 -21.39
N LEU A 243 3.32 -3.63 -20.70
CA LEU A 243 4.75 -3.92 -20.51
C LEU A 243 5.05 -4.74 -19.25
N ILE A 244 4.02 -5.09 -18.47
CA ILE A 244 4.21 -5.88 -17.24
C ILE A 244 4.40 -7.35 -17.62
N ASN A 245 5.58 -7.86 -17.33
CA ASN A 245 5.89 -9.27 -17.46
C ASN A 245 6.00 -9.93 -16.08
N ILE A 246 4.90 -10.54 -15.62
CA ILE A 246 4.80 -11.30 -14.38
C ILE A 246 4.15 -12.64 -14.72
N ASP A 247 4.82 -13.72 -14.32
CA ASP A 247 4.30 -15.07 -14.54
C ASP A 247 2.97 -15.27 -13.79
N ASN A 248 2.00 -15.89 -14.45
CA ASN A 248 0.68 -16.20 -13.92
C ASN A 248 -0.11 -14.97 -13.40
N LEU A 249 0.18 -13.77 -13.90
CA LEU A 249 -0.54 -12.56 -13.53
C LEU A 249 -2.04 -12.68 -13.85
N ILE A 250 -2.87 -12.49 -12.84
CA ILE A 250 -4.33 -12.46 -12.96
C ILE A 250 -4.73 -11.00 -13.14
N LYS A 251 -5.36 -10.67 -14.27
CA LYS A 251 -5.85 -9.32 -14.56
C LYS A 251 -7.37 -9.29 -14.53
N SER A 252 -7.94 -8.20 -14.02
CA SER A 252 -9.37 -7.96 -14.13
C SER A 252 -9.72 -7.26 -15.45
N ASP A 253 -10.93 -7.51 -15.94
CA ASP A 253 -11.50 -6.76 -17.07
C ASP A 253 -12.21 -5.50 -16.57
N GLU A 254 -12.63 -5.48 -15.31
CA GLU A 254 -13.33 -4.39 -14.66
C GLU A 254 -12.41 -3.59 -13.73
N PRO A 255 -12.69 -2.29 -13.54
CA PRO A 255 -11.97 -1.48 -12.55
C PRO A 255 -12.39 -1.84 -11.12
N SER A 256 -11.75 -1.20 -10.13
CA SER A 256 -12.14 -1.29 -8.71
C SER A 256 -13.54 -0.73 -8.45
N PRO A 257 -14.28 -1.26 -7.49
CA PRO A 257 -13.96 -2.39 -6.61
C PRO A 257 -14.28 -3.76 -7.21
N LYS A 258 -15.08 -3.83 -8.28
CA LYS A 258 -15.51 -5.10 -8.90
C LYS A 258 -14.31 -5.92 -9.38
N GLY A 259 -13.35 -5.28 -10.07
CA GLY A 259 -12.14 -5.93 -10.53
C GLY A 259 -11.33 -6.59 -9.42
N TRP A 260 -11.31 -6.00 -8.22
CA TRP A 260 -10.70 -6.61 -7.05
C TRP A 260 -11.35 -7.96 -6.71
N SER A 261 -12.69 -7.99 -6.65
CA SER A 261 -13.41 -9.24 -6.33
C SER A 261 -13.16 -10.32 -7.40
N ASP A 262 -13.06 -9.93 -8.66
CA ASP A 262 -12.92 -10.86 -9.79
C ASP A 262 -11.53 -11.52 -9.79
N VAL A 263 -10.46 -10.75 -9.54
CA VAL A 263 -9.11 -11.33 -9.45
C VAL A 263 -8.95 -12.22 -8.22
N ILE A 264 -9.56 -11.87 -7.07
CA ILE A 264 -9.53 -12.71 -5.88
C ILE A 264 -10.28 -14.02 -6.11
N LYS A 265 -11.50 -14.00 -6.69
CA LYS A 265 -12.23 -15.22 -7.04
C LYS A 265 -11.40 -16.13 -7.93
N THR A 266 -10.77 -15.55 -8.96
CA THR A 266 -9.91 -16.29 -9.90
C THR A 266 -8.70 -16.89 -9.19
N ALA A 267 -8.04 -16.15 -8.28
CA ALA A 267 -6.91 -16.65 -7.50
C ALA A 267 -7.33 -17.81 -6.59
N LEU A 268 -8.45 -17.66 -5.87
CA LEU A 268 -8.96 -18.69 -4.95
C LEU A 268 -9.39 -19.99 -5.65
N GLN A 269 -9.80 -19.93 -6.91
CA GLN A 269 -10.10 -21.12 -7.71
C GLN A 269 -8.85 -21.92 -8.08
N LYS A 270 -7.67 -21.31 -8.01
CA LYS A 270 -6.39 -21.95 -8.35
C LYS A 270 -5.66 -22.53 -7.11
N ILE A 271 -6.13 -22.23 -5.88
CA ILE A 271 -5.60 -22.72 -4.58
C ILE A 271 -6.28 -24.01 -4.18
#